data_0f5df776946d60a6260592f784a48af7
#
_entry.id   0f5df776946d60a6260592f784a48af7
#
_cell.length_a   1.000
_cell.length_b   1.000
_cell.length_c   1.000
_cell.angle_alpha   90.00
_cell.angle_beta   90.00
_cell.angle_gamma   90.00
#
_symmetry.space_group_name_H-M   'P 1'
#
loop_
_entity.id
_entity.type
_entity.pdbx_description
1 polymer ?
#
loop_
_entity_poly.entity_id
_entity_poly.type
_entity_poly.pdbx_seq_one_letter_code
_entity_poly.pdbx_strand_id
1 'polypeptide(L)'
;MQNSNQHRPNDFTPVTGAMDLADYVITITDNINTFPDFIRAERKESDGTVSQVFIQRQDSLTQIVRDQVFRLFLLTFSANEINLTREPWRKMERLEKQAEAIRLCGEHIAAIQLCRKHFHLSKKRNKHWTNKAKELRAAIAGWHDSDKDRYKNI
;
A
#
# COMPACT_ATOMS: atom_id res chain seq x y z
N MET A 1 29.76 -8.64 -24.64
CA MET A 1 29.05 -9.06 -23.42
C MET A 1 27.63 -8.47 -23.44
N GLN A 2 26.71 -9.31 -23.74
CA GLN A 2 25.32 -8.91 -23.59
C GLN A 2 25.02 -8.91 -22.10
N ASN A 3 24.79 -7.73 -21.54
CA ASN A 3 24.17 -7.61 -20.23
C ASN A 3 22.75 -8.16 -20.37
N SER A 4 22.56 -9.40 -19.99
CA SER A 4 21.25 -10.05 -19.92
C SER A 4 20.45 -9.58 -18.70
N ASN A 5 20.51 -8.32 -18.37
CA ASN A 5 19.51 -7.69 -17.53
C ASN A 5 18.25 -7.45 -18.40
N GLN A 6 17.72 -8.54 -18.93
CA GLN A 6 16.30 -8.52 -19.30
C GLN A 6 15.54 -8.30 -18.01
N HIS A 7 15.20 -7.05 -17.78
CA HIS A 7 14.39 -6.65 -16.65
C HIS A 7 13.07 -7.42 -16.75
N ARG A 8 12.93 -8.43 -15.92
CA ARG A 8 11.66 -9.17 -15.83
C ARG A 8 10.60 -8.17 -15.39
N PRO A 9 9.40 -8.15 -16.02
CA PRO A 9 8.34 -7.19 -15.64
C PRO A 9 8.06 -7.14 -14.14
N ASN A 10 8.26 -8.26 -13.42
CA ASN A 10 8.02 -8.39 -11.97
C ASN A 10 9.18 -7.88 -11.11
N ASP A 11 10.37 -7.58 -11.70
CA ASP A 11 11.53 -7.08 -10.99
C ASP A 11 11.68 -5.56 -11.08
N PHE A 12 10.71 -4.89 -11.69
CA PHE A 12 10.70 -3.45 -11.83
C PHE A 12 10.47 -2.77 -10.47
N THR A 13 11.32 -1.79 -10.13
CA THR A 13 11.39 -1.18 -8.79
C THR A 13 10.05 -0.67 -8.23
N PRO A 14 9.17 0.04 -8.98
CA PRO A 14 7.85 0.42 -8.46
C PRO A 14 6.97 -0.79 -8.12
N VAL A 15 7.02 -1.86 -8.90
CA VAL A 15 6.24 -3.08 -8.66
C VAL A 15 6.79 -3.85 -7.45
N THR A 16 8.11 -4.08 -7.41
CA THR A 16 8.75 -4.76 -6.27
C THR A 16 8.63 -3.95 -4.99
N GLY A 17 8.75 -2.62 -5.07
CA GLY A 17 8.56 -1.73 -3.93
C GLY A 17 7.12 -1.77 -3.38
N ALA A 18 6.12 -1.84 -4.25
CA ALA A 18 4.73 -2.00 -3.84
C ALA A 18 4.48 -3.37 -3.20
N MET A 19 5.09 -4.43 -3.74
CA MET A 19 5.02 -5.77 -3.15
C MET A 19 5.68 -5.81 -1.78
N ASP A 20 6.88 -5.23 -1.63
CA ASP A 20 7.60 -5.17 -0.36
C ASP A 20 6.82 -4.38 0.70
N LEU A 21 6.19 -3.27 0.32
CA LEU A 21 5.33 -2.51 1.23
C LEU A 21 4.12 -3.33 1.66
N ALA A 22 3.48 -4.05 0.72
CA ALA A 22 2.35 -4.92 1.03
C ALA A 22 2.75 -6.03 2.00
N ASP A 23 3.85 -6.72 1.75
CA ASP A 23 4.39 -7.75 2.66
C ASP A 23 4.69 -7.19 4.04
N TYR A 24 5.30 -6.02 4.12
CA TYR A 24 5.57 -5.35 5.39
C TYR A 24 4.28 -5.06 6.16
N VAL A 25 3.28 -4.46 5.52
CA VAL A 25 2.01 -4.10 6.16
C VAL A 25 1.25 -5.35 6.61
N ILE A 26 1.19 -6.38 5.79
CA ILE A 26 0.55 -7.65 6.16
C ILE A 26 1.24 -8.24 7.39
N THR A 27 2.57 -8.28 7.38
CA THR A 27 3.37 -8.85 8.48
C THR A 27 3.16 -8.11 9.80
N ILE A 28 3.24 -6.77 9.80
CA ILE A 28 3.07 -5.99 11.03
C ILE A 28 1.64 -6.00 11.55
N THR A 29 0.65 -6.04 10.65
CA THR A 29 -0.78 -6.03 11.01
C THR A 29 -1.30 -7.40 11.44
N ASP A 30 -0.57 -8.48 11.18
CA ASP A 30 -0.86 -9.80 11.73
C ASP A 30 -0.59 -9.88 13.24
N ASN A 31 0.15 -8.95 13.80
CA ASN A 31 0.39 -8.88 15.24
C ASN A 31 -0.87 -8.36 15.96
N ILE A 32 -1.67 -9.26 16.48
CA ILE A 32 -2.94 -8.95 17.17
C ILE A 32 -2.76 -8.13 18.46
N ASN A 33 -1.59 -8.13 19.06
CA ASN A 33 -1.30 -7.31 20.24
C ASN A 33 -1.12 -5.84 19.89
N THR A 34 -0.60 -5.54 18.70
CA THR A 34 -0.39 -4.18 18.21
C THR A 34 -1.57 -3.70 17.34
N PHE A 35 -2.12 -4.60 16.51
CA PHE A 35 -3.23 -4.34 15.58
C PHE A 35 -4.39 -5.31 15.86
N PRO A 36 -5.17 -5.08 16.90
CA PRO A 36 -6.26 -6.00 17.25
C PRO A 36 -7.39 -5.95 16.21
N ASP A 37 -7.75 -7.12 15.68
CA ASP A 37 -8.90 -7.28 14.78
C ASP A 37 -10.22 -7.32 15.54
N PHE A 38 -10.16 -7.57 16.85
CA PHE A 38 -11.32 -7.69 17.71
C PHE A 38 -11.22 -6.73 18.89
N ILE A 39 -12.34 -6.13 19.26
CA ILE A 39 -12.48 -5.37 20.50
C ILE A 39 -13.02 -6.34 21.56
N ARG A 40 -12.32 -6.41 22.69
CA ARG A 40 -12.80 -7.10 23.87
C ARG A 40 -13.82 -6.20 24.58
N ALA A 41 -15.05 -6.67 24.69
CA ALA A 41 -16.13 -5.98 25.38
C ALA A 41 -16.73 -6.86 26.46
N GLU A 42 -17.19 -6.24 27.53
CA GLU A 42 -17.94 -6.93 28.58
C GLU A 42 -19.43 -6.89 28.27
N ARG A 43 -20.08 -8.03 28.34
CA ARG A 43 -21.53 -8.16 28.18
C ARG A 43 -22.12 -8.60 29.50
N LYS A 44 -23.07 -7.82 30.02
CA LYS A 44 -23.85 -8.18 31.21
C LYS A 44 -24.97 -9.13 30.80
N GLU A 45 -24.92 -10.34 31.35
CA GLU A 45 -25.96 -11.34 31.11
C GLU A 45 -27.18 -11.06 31.99
N SER A 46 -28.33 -11.67 31.63
CA SER A 46 -29.60 -11.48 32.33
C SER A 46 -29.60 -12.02 33.78
N ASP A 47 -28.70 -12.93 34.10
CA ASP A 47 -28.51 -13.49 35.46
C ASP A 47 -27.55 -12.66 36.33
N GLY A 48 -27.04 -11.52 35.82
CA GLY A 48 -26.11 -10.65 36.53
C GLY A 48 -24.63 -11.00 36.32
N THR A 49 -24.33 -12.10 35.65
CA THR A 49 -22.94 -12.46 35.31
C THR A 49 -22.41 -11.57 34.16
N VAL A 50 -21.09 -11.41 34.11
CA VAL A 50 -20.41 -10.65 33.05
C VAL A 50 -19.63 -11.65 32.20
N SER A 51 -19.96 -11.72 30.91
CA SER A 51 -19.20 -12.48 29.93
C SER A 51 -18.36 -11.57 29.05
N GLN A 52 -17.21 -12.09 28.63
CA GLN A 52 -16.35 -11.37 27.67
C GLN A 52 -16.74 -11.73 26.25
N VAL A 53 -16.99 -10.72 25.42
CA VAL A 53 -17.37 -10.87 24.02
C VAL A 53 -16.29 -10.24 23.15
N PHE A 54 -15.93 -10.91 22.06
CA PHE A 54 -15.04 -10.36 21.04
C PHE A 54 -15.89 -9.79 19.91
N ILE A 55 -15.80 -8.47 19.71
CA ILE A 55 -16.51 -7.79 18.63
C ILE A 55 -15.49 -7.49 17.54
N GLN A 56 -15.73 -8.03 16.34
CA GLN A 56 -14.91 -7.69 15.19
C GLN A 56 -15.05 -6.21 14.86
N ARG A 57 -13.93 -5.50 14.68
CA ARG A 57 -13.94 -4.13 14.16
C ARG A 57 -14.34 -4.17 12.69
N GLN A 58 -15.53 -3.67 12.40
CA GLN A 58 -15.89 -3.24 11.06
C GLN A 58 -15.06 -2.01 10.75
N ASP A 59 -14.61 -1.60 9.74
CA ASP A 59 -13.87 -0.35 9.43
C ASP A 59 -12.61 -0.11 10.28
N SER A 60 -11.85 -1.15 10.62
CA SER A 60 -10.60 -0.96 11.34
C SER A 60 -9.54 -0.29 10.44
N LEU A 61 -8.71 0.58 11.03
CA LEU A 61 -7.54 1.15 10.35
C LEU A 61 -6.63 0.05 9.77
N THR A 62 -6.58 -1.09 10.42
CA THR A 62 -5.87 -2.28 9.96
C THR A 62 -6.34 -2.71 8.57
N GLN A 63 -7.65 -2.80 8.37
CA GLN A 63 -8.22 -3.18 7.07
C GLN A 63 -7.94 -2.11 6.01
N ILE A 64 -8.06 -0.83 6.37
CA ILE A 64 -7.79 0.29 5.46
C ILE A 64 -6.36 0.24 4.94
N VAL A 65 -5.36 0.08 5.83
CA VAL A 65 -3.96 0.05 5.40
C VAL A 65 -3.62 -1.18 4.57
N ARG A 66 -4.23 -2.33 4.86
CA ARG A 66 -4.11 -3.54 4.04
C ARG A 66 -4.70 -3.35 2.65
N ASP A 67 -5.89 -2.80 2.55
CA ASP A 67 -6.55 -2.52 1.28
C ASP A 67 -5.76 -1.53 0.43
N GLN A 68 -5.19 -0.49 1.06
CA GLN A 68 -4.36 0.50 0.37
C GLN A 68 -3.13 -0.13 -0.27
N VAL A 69 -2.37 -0.95 0.46
CA VAL A 69 -1.15 -1.57 -0.08
C VAL A 69 -1.45 -2.62 -1.14
N PHE A 70 -2.52 -3.35 -0.98
CA PHE A 70 -3.00 -4.30 -1.99
C PHE A 70 -3.35 -3.58 -3.30
N ARG A 71 -4.07 -2.46 -3.19
CA ARG A 71 -4.44 -1.64 -4.34
C ARG A 71 -3.23 -0.97 -4.99
N LEU A 72 -2.25 -0.53 -4.20
CA LEU A 72 -0.98 0.00 -4.70
C LEU A 72 -0.25 -1.04 -5.56
N PHE A 73 -0.19 -2.27 -5.09
CA PHE A 73 0.41 -3.36 -5.85
C PHE A 73 -0.35 -3.60 -7.16
N LEU A 74 -1.67 -3.70 -7.13
CA LEU A 74 -2.47 -3.92 -8.33
C LEU A 74 -2.32 -2.79 -9.35
N LEU A 75 -2.30 -1.53 -8.92
CA LEU A 75 -2.12 -0.38 -9.80
C LEU A 75 -0.75 -0.37 -10.45
N THR A 76 0.31 -0.58 -9.68
CA THR A 76 1.68 -0.57 -10.22
C THR A 76 1.93 -1.77 -11.13
N PHE A 77 1.46 -2.94 -10.74
CA PHE A 77 1.56 -4.15 -11.56
C PHE A 77 0.82 -3.98 -12.88
N SER A 78 -0.44 -3.55 -12.85
CA SER A 78 -1.24 -3.40 -14.07
C SER A 78 -0.74 -2.27 -14.97
N ALA A 79 -0.24 -1.17 -14.42
CA ALA A 79 0.41 -0.13 -15.22
C ALA A 79 1.65 -0.66 -15.93
N ASN A 80 2.46 -1.48 -15.26
CA ASN A 80 3.67 -2.08 -15.83
C ASN A 80 3.36 -3.08 -16.95
N GLU A 81 2.20 -3.75 -16.91
CA GLU A 81 1.75 -4.67 -17.95
C GLU A 81 1.30 -3.95 -19.24
N ILE A 82 0.97 -2.66 -19.14
CA ILE A 82 0.61 -1.86 -20.32
C ILE A 82 1.89 -1.45 -21.06
N ASN A 83 2.10 -2.03 -22.23
CA ASN A 83 3.26 -1.71 -23.06
C ASN A 83 3.22 -0.25 -23.52
N LEU A 84 4.41 0.33 -23.72
CA LEU A 84 4.61 1.62 -24.36
C LEU A 84 4.23 1.48 -25.84
N THR A 85 2.97 1.70 -26.14
CA THR A 85 2.45 1.64 -27.52
C THR A 85 2.12 3.05 -28.02
N ARG A 86 1.98 3.18 -29.35
CA ARG A 86 1.55 4.45 -29.96
C ARG A 86 0.05 4.74 -29.77
N GLU A 87 -0.69 3.81 -29.18
CA GLU A 87 -2.14 3.98 -28.98
C GLU A 87 -2.40 4.97 -27.83
N PRO A 88 -3.02 6.12 -28.08
CA PRO A 88 -3.18 7.18 -27.06
C PRO A 88 -3.92 6.73 -25.81
N TRP A 89 -4.94 5.91 -25.96
CA TRP A 89 -5.75 5.43 -24.82
C TRP A 89 -4.97 4.52 -23.86
N ARG A 90 -4.02 3.71 -24.37
CA ARG A 90 -3.15 2.88 -23.54
C ARG A 90 -2.13 3.70 -22.78
N LYS A 91 -1.57 4.72 -23.43
CA LYS A 91 -0.68 5.68 -22.77
C LYS A 91 -1.39 6.38 -21.61
N MET A 92 -2.59 6.87 -21.87
CA MET A 92 -3.40 7.53 -20.84
C MET A 92 -3.72 6.59 -19.68
N GLU A 93 -4.15 5.37 -19.96
CA GLU A 93 -4.46 4.38 -18.93
C GLU A 93 -3.26 4.08 -18.04
N ARG A 94 -2.08 3.89 -18.64
CA ARG A 94 -0.84 3.66 -17.88
C ARG A 94 -0.50 4.86 -17.01
N LEU A 95 -0.55 6.08 -17.54
CA LEU A 95 -0.27 7.32 -16.80
C LEU A 95 -1.30 7.56 -15.69
N GLU A 96 -2.57 7.29 -15.93
CA GLU A 96 -3.62 7.42 -14.91
C GLU A 96 -3.43 6.45 -13.75
N LYS A 97 -3.08 5.20 -14.03
CA LYS A 97 -2.79 4.21 -12.98
C LYS A 97 -1.58 4.61 -12.13
N GLN A 98 -0.54 5.15 -12.75
CA GLN A 98 0.62 5.68 -12.04
C GLN A 98 0.24 6.88 -11.17
N ALA A 99 -0.52 7.83 -11.69
CA ALA A 99 -0.98 9.00 -10.97
C ALA A 99 -1.87 8.62 -9.77
N GLU A 100 -2.76 7.66 -9.96
CA GLU A 100 -3.59 7.14 -8.87
C GLU A 100 -2.76 6.44 -7.80
N ALA A 101 -1.74 5.68 -8.19
CA ALA A 101 -0.82 5.04 -7.25
C ALA A 101 -0.03 6.07 -6.41
N ILE A 102 0.43 7.16 -7.02
CA ILE A 102 1.09 8.26 -6.33
C ILE A 102 0.16 8.88 -5.28
N ARG A 103 -1.07 9.17 -5.65
CA ARG A 103 -2.09 9.72 -4.76
C ARG A 103 -2.38 8.76 -3.60
N LEU A 104 -2.50 7.48 -3.89
CA LEU A 104 -2.78 6.45 -2.89
C LEU A 104 -1.62 6.28 -1.90
N CYS A 105 -0.37 6.43 -2.34
CA CYS A 105 0.78 6.49 -1.42
C CYS A 105 0.64 7.63 -0.41
N GLY A 106 0.20 8.80 -0.85
CA GLY A 106 -0.07 9.94 0.04
C GLY A 106 -1.17 9.64 1.06
N GLU A 107 -2.26 9.03 0.63
CA GLU A 107 -3.35 8.59 1.52
C GLU A 107 -2.87 7.53 2.52
N HIS A 108 -2.02 6.59 2.06
CA HIS A 108 -1.45 5.57 2.94
C HIS A 108 -0.54 6.18 4.01
N ILE A 109 0.28 7.17 3.66
CA ILE A 109 1.11 7.91 4.61
C ILE A 109 0.23 8.59 5.68
N ALA A 110 -0.88 9.18 5.28
CA ALA A 110 -1.85 9.76 6.23
C ALA A 110 -2.45 8.69 7.15
N ALA A 111 -2.81 7.54 6.60
CA ALA A 111 -3.34 6.40 7.38
C ALA A 111 -2.31 5.87 8.38
N ILE A 112 -1.02 5.85 8.03
CA ILE A 112 0.06 5.47 8.95
C ILE A 112 0.08 6.39 10.18
N GLN A 113 -0.13 7.70 9.99
CA GLN A 113 -0.17 8.65 11.11
C GLN A 113 -1.34 8.35 12.06
N LEU A 114 -2.49 7.99 11.52
CA LEU A 114 -3.63 7.55 12.33
C LEU A 114 -3.33 6.25 13.08
N CYS A 115 -2.69 5.29 12.41
CA CYS A 115 -2.26 4.05 13.04
C CYS A 115 -1.28 4.31 14.20
N ARG A 116 -0.33 5.21 14.01
CA ARG A 116 0.61 5.60 15.07
C ARG A 116 -0.11 6.06 16.33
N LYS A 117 -1.05 6.97 16.16
CA LYS A 117 -1.82 7.54 17.28
C LYS A 117 -2.74 6.51 17.90
N HIS A 118 -3.46 5.75 17.09
CA HIS A 118 -4.51 4.85 17.55
C HIS A 118 -3.97 3.55 18.16
N PHE A 119 -2.91 2.99 17.56
CA PHE A 119 -2.28 1.74 18.02
C PHE A 119 -1.01 1.97 18.85
N HIS A 120 -0.66 3.20 19.15
CA HIS A 120 0.53 3.55 19.92
C HIS A 120 1.82 2.96 19.36
N LEU A 121 2.01 3.05 18.04
CA LEU A 121 3.20 2.54 17.38
C LEU A 121 4.46 3.27 17.87
N SER A 122 5.56 2.52 18.02
CA SER A 122 6.84 3.11 18.36
C SER A 122 7.28 4.13 17.30
N LYS A 123 8.03 5.13 17.73
CA LYS A 123 8.60 6.15 16.82
C LYS A 123 9.43 5.51 15.71
N LYS A 124 10.22 4.48 16.05
CA LYS A 124 11.04 3.73 15.10
C LYS A 124 10.20 3.01 14.05
N ARG A 125 9.15 2.31 14.46
CA ARG A 125 8.25 1.58 13.54
C ARG A 125 7.50 2.54 12.62
N ASN A 126 6.97 3.63 13.18
CA ASN A 126 6.30 4.67 12.40
C ASN A 126 7.22 5.26 11.33
N LYS A 127 8.46 5.60 11.71
CA LYS A 127 9.46 6.16 10.78
C LYS A 127 9.80 5.17 9.67
N HIS A 128 10.03 3.91 10.03
CA HIS A 128 10.36 2.86 9.07
C HIS A 128 9.24 2.64 8.04
N TRP A 129 8.02 2.51 8.50
CA TRP A 129 6.85 2.33 7.64
C TRP A 129 6.63 3.56 6.73
N THR A 130 6.64 4.75 7.31
CA THR A 130 6.48 6.01 6.57
C THR A 130 7.56 6.17 5.50
N ASN A 131 8.81 5.84 5.80
CA ASN A 131 9.90 5.93 4.83
C ASN A 131 9.71 4.95 3.67
N LYS A 132 9.27 3.72 3.92
CA LYS A 132 8.94 2.76 2.86
C LYS A 132 7.88 3.32 1.90
N ALA A 133 6.82 3.90 2.44
CA ALA A 133 5.75 4.49 1.63
C ALA A 133 6.23 5.71 0.84
N LYS A 134 7.08 6.57 1.43
CA LYS A 134 7.66 7.73 0.74
C LYS A 134 8.62 7.32 -0.38
N GLU A 135 9.45 6.31 -0.15
CA GLU A 135 10.37 5.78 -1.16
C GLU A 135 9.61 5.19 -2.34
N LEU A 136 8.54 4.44 -2.08
CA LEU A 136 7.67 3.92 -3.12
C LEU A 136 7.01 5.04 -3.92
N ARG A 137 6.48 6.06 -3.25
CA ARG A 137 5.89 7.23 -3.91
C ARG A 137 6.89 7.92 -4.85
N ALA A 138 8.12 8.13 -4.38
CA ALA A 138 9.18 8.74 -5.18
C ALA A 138 9.53 7.88 -6.40
N ALA A 139 9.61 6.56 -6.24
CA ALA A 139 9.88 5.63 -7.35
C ALA A 139 8.77 5.66 -8.41
N ILE A 140 7.51 5.68 -7.99
CA ILE A 140 6.37 5.75 -8.91
C ILE A 140 6.33 7.12 -9.60
N ALA A 141 6.58 8.22 -8.87
CA ALA A 141 6.62 9.56 -9.44
C ALA A 141 7.71 9.71 -10.50
N GLY A 142 8.90 9.18 -10.25
CA GLY A 142 9.99 9.15 -11.22
C GLY A 142 9.65 8.34 -12.47
N TRP A 143 9.01 7.21 -12.29
CA TRP A 143 8.51 6.38 -13.39
C TRP A 143 7.45 7.11 -14.23
N HIS A 144 6.49 7.75 -13.56
CA HIS A 144 5.45 8.54 -14.20
C HIS A 144 6.03 9.69 -15.04
N ASP A 145 6.98 10.44 -14.48
CA ASP A 145 7.64 11.54 -15.19
C ASP A 145 8.45 11.04 -16.40
N SER A 146 9.15 9.93 -16.25
CA SER A 146 9.90 9.29 -17.33
C SER A 146 8.99 8.86 -18.48
N ASP A 147 7.85 8.26 -18.15
CA ASP A 147 6.86 7.85 -19.16
C ASP A 147 6.22 9.05 -19.87
N LYS A 148 5.90 10.10 -19.13
CA LYS A 148 5.39 11.35 -19.73
C LYS A 148 6.34 11.92 -20.74
N ASP A 149 7.64 11.96 -20.44
CA ASP A 149 8.66 12.44 -21.36
C ASP A 149 8.82 11.54 -22.58
N ARG A 150 8.78 10.24 -22.41
CA ARG A 150 8.81 9.27 -23.51
C ARG A 150 7.63 9.44 -24.46
N TYR A 151 6.44 9.69 -23.91
CA TYR A 151 5.23 9.84 -24.72
C TYR A 151 5.19 11.12 -25.55
N LYS A 152 5.91 12.16 -25.14
CA LYS A 152 6.06 13.37 -25.96
C LYS A 152 6.81 13.12 -27.27
N ASN A 153 7.67 12.11 -27.30
CA ASN A 153 8.54 11.78 -28.44
C ASN A 153 8.02 10.63 -29.32
N ILE A 154 6.85 10.15 -29.04
CA ILE A 154 6.19 9.09 -29.83
C ILE A 154 5.07 9.71 -30.71
#